data_12f225efb69bc46c635f25843b86001e
#
_entry.id   12f225efb69bc46c635f25843b86001e
#
_cell.length_a   1.000
_cell.length_b   1.000
_cell.length_c   1.000
_cell.angle_alpha   90.00
_cell.angle_beta   90.00
_cell.angle_gamma   90.00
#
_symmetry.space_group_name_H-M   'P 1'
#
loop_
_entity.id
_entity.type
_entity.pdbx_description
1 polymer ?
#
loop_
_entity_poly.entity_id
_entity_poly.type
_entity_poly.pdbx_seq_one_letter_code
_entity_poly.pdbx_strand_id
1 'polypeptide(L)'
;RKGAKGSGDFEAVAWDDALDDVAEALLQAEQKHGSETVWPYFYAGTMGLVMRDGIHRLRHAKKYSGMHATICVTSAWNGFIAGTGRLAGADPREMAQADCLVIWGTNPVNTQVNVMTHASSARKQRGATIVHIDTYRNDTAKQADLFLCVRPGTDGALACAVMHILFRDGLANREYLEKYTDCPAELEKHLRDKTPEWAEAISGVPAADIETFAKLVGETPKTYARVTTAGRKY
;
A
#
# COMPACT_ATOMS: atom_id res chain seq x y z
N ARG A 1 23.21 3.91 27.16
CA ARG A 1 24.32 4.50 26.42
C ARG A 1 25.37 4.96 27.41
N LYS A 2 26.63 4.57 27.18
CA LYS A 2 27.78 4.90 28.02
C LYS A 2 28.53 6.15 27.55
N GLY A 3 28.73 6.28 26.26
CA GLY A 3 29.47 7.37 25.63
C GLY A 3 28.60 8.57 25.20
N ALA A 4 29.21 9.52 24.51
CA ALA A 4 28.53 10.67 23.91
C ALA A 4 27.51 10.24 22.85
N LYS A 5 26.53 11.08 22.58
CA LYS A 5 25.53 10.79 21.53
C LYS A 5 26.23 10.62 20.19
N GLY A 6 25.96 9.49 19.53
CA GLY A 6 26.57 9.13 18.24
C GLY A 6 27.88 8.33 18.33
N SER A 7 28.43 8.09 19.52
CA SER A 7 29.67 7.30 19.68
C SER A 7 29.51 5.80 19.39
N GLY A 8 28.27 5.29 19.43
CA GLY A 8 28.03 3.84 19.34
C GLY A 8 28.38 3.07 20.61
N ASP A 9 28.76 3.76 21.69
CA ASP A 9 29.18 3.14 22.95
C ASP A 9 27.94 2.85 23.84
N PHE A 10 27.55 1.57 23.90
CA PHE A 10 26.41 1.07 24.65
C PHE A 10 26.82 -0.04 25.62
N GLU A 11 26.09 -0.15 26.69
CA GLU A 11 26.21 -1.20 27.69
C GLU A 11 24.87 -1.98 27.73
N ALA A 12 24.95 -3.32 27.81
CA ALA A 12 23.80 -4.15 28.04
C ALA A 12 23.32 -3.99 29.48
N VAL A 13 22.02 -3.84 29.68
CA VAL A 13 21.38 -3.73 30.99
C VAL A 13 20.21 -4.73 31.09
N ALA A 14 19.78 -5.05 32.32
CA ALA A 14 18.58 -5.86 32.51
C ALA A 14 17.33 -5.08 32.07
N TRP A 15 16.26 -5.81 31.74
CA TRP A 15 14.98 -5.18 31.32
C TRP A 15 14.37 -4.30 32.40
N ASP A 16 14.44 -4.75 33.67
CA ASP A 16 13.85 -4.00 34.77
C ASP A 16 14.56 -2.65 34.96
N ASP A 17 15.91 -2.65 34.93
CA ASP A 17 16.71 -1.42 35.00
C ASP A 17 16.38 -0.46 33.83
N ALA A 18 16.25 -1.00 32.61
CA ALA A 18 15.92 -0.19 31.44
C ALA A 18 14.50 0.40 31.50
N LEU A 19 13.53 -0.34 32.03
CA LEU A 19 12.16 0.13 32.24
C LEU A 19 12.09 1.20 33.32
N ASP A 20 12.82 1.03 34.41
CA ASP A 20 12.90 2.00 35.49
C ASP A 20 13.54 3.31 35.02
N ASP A 21 14.65 3.24 34.30
CA ASP A 21 15.31 4.40 33.69
C ASP A 21 14.37 5.19 32.76
N VAL A 22 13.61 4.49 31.91
CA VAL A 22 12.64 5.11 31.01
C VAL A 22 11.48 5.72 31.78
N ALA A 23 10.93 5.00 32.74
CA ALA A 23 9.82 5.49 33.58
C ALA A 23 10.21 6.74 34.36
N GLU A 24 11.39 6.74 34.99
CA GLU A 24 11.90 7.90 35.72
C GLU A 24 12.12 9.10 34.83
N ALA A 25 12.72 8.91 33.63
CA ALA A 25 12.91 10.00 32.68
C ALA A 25 11.57 10.63 32.21
N LEU A 26 10.53 9.81 31.97
CA LEU A 26 9.20 10.29 31.62
C LEU A 26 8.55 11.05 32.78
N LEU A 27 8.65 10.56 34.02
CA LEU A 27 8.13 11.22 35.21
C LEU A 27 8.83 12.54 35.49
N GLN A 28 10.13 12.62 35.35
CA GLN A 28 10.90 13.85 35.48
C GLN A 28 10.49 14.89 34.43
N ALA A 29 10.31 14.49 33.18
CA ALA A 29 9.84 15.38 32.13
C ALA A 29 8.43 15.92 32.43
N GLU A 30 7.53 15.05 32.87
CA GLU A 30 6.16 15.40 33.26
C GLU A 30 6.14 16.40 34.44
N GLN A 31 6.90 16.12 35.47
CA GLN A 31 6.98 17.01 36.65
C GLN A 31 7.56 18.37 36.31
N LYS A 32 8.54 18.44 35.44
CA LYS A 32 9.26 19.66 35.11
C LYS A 32 8.52 20.53 34.09
N HIS A 33 7.84 19.91 33.13
CA HIS A 33 7.33 20.59 31.94
C HIS A 33 5.85 20.33 31.65
N GLY A 34 5.18 19.48 32.43
CA GLY A 34 3.80 19.04 32.19
C GLY A 34 3.71 17.78 31.31
N SER A 35 2.57 17.10 31.41
CA SER A 35 2.34 15.83 30.69
C SER A 35 2.40 15.98 29.19
N GLU A 36 1.99 17.11 28.64
CA GLU A 36 1.97 17.37 27.20
C GLU A 36 3.36 17.42 26.57
N THR A 37 4.43 17.58 27.35
CA THR A 37 5.81 17.56 26.87
C THR A 37 6.23 16.18 26.39
N VAL A 38 5.57 15.13 26.89
CA VAL A 38 5.80 13.76 26.42
C VAL A 38 4.94 13.48 25.20
N TRP A 39 5.60 13.31 24.06
CA TRP A 39 4.96 13.02 22.79
C TRP A 39 5.41 11.68 22.24
N PRO A 40 4.66 10.59 22.48
CA PRO A 40 4.97 9.29 21.94
C PRO A 40 4.92 9.29 20.42
N TYR A 41 6.08 9.10 19.78
CA TYR A 41 6.18 8.97 18.33
C TYR A 41 6.27 7.48 17.97
N PHE A 42 5.23 6.98 17.31
CA PHE A 42 5.13 5.58 16.95
C PHE A 42 4.37 5.47 15.63
N TYR A 43 4.75 4.55 14.78
CA TYR A 43 3.89 4.13 13.66
C TYR A 43 4.47 2.91 12.94
N ALA A 44 3.53 2.10 12.36
CA ALA A 44 3.83 0.89 11.61
C ALA A 44 4.76 -0.10 12.37
N GLY A 45 5.59 -0.85 11.71
CA GLY A 45 6.36 -1.92 12.31
C GLY A 45 5.51 -3.17 12.53
N THR A 46 5.66 -3.83 13.65
CA THR A 46 4.84 -5.02 13.99
C THR A 46 3.43 -4.59 14.37
N MET A 47 2.46 -4.96 13.53
CA MET A 47 1.07 -4.50 13.61
C MET A 47 0.15 -5.44 14.41
N GLY A 48 0.67 -6.16 15.39
CA GLY A 48 -0.15 -6.96 16.31
C GLY A 48 -1.06 -6.08 17.17
N LEU A 49 -2.23 -6.59 17.54
CA LEU A 49 -3.24 -5.82 18.28
C LEU A 49 -2.71 -5.19 19.57
N VAL A 50 -1.90 -5.93 20.31
CA VAL A 50 -1.29 -5.44 21.56
C VAL A 50 -0.18 -4.44 21.28
N MET A 51 0.73 -4.77 20.36
CA MET A 51 1.92 -3.97 20.07
C MET A 51 1.58 -2.64 19.40
N ARG A 52 0.65 -2.64 18.45
CA ARG A 52 0.26 -1.43 17.72
C ARG A 52 -0.35 -0.37 18.62
N ASP A 53 -1.26 -0.78 19.49
CA ASP A 53 -2.10 0.16 20.24
C ASP A 53 -1.74 0.24 21.73
N GLY A 54 -0.78 -0.58 22.20
CA GLY A 54 -0.37 -0.63 23.60
C GLY A 54 0.09 0.73 24.17
N ILE A 55 0.78 1.53 23.36
CA ILE A 55 1.25 2.86 23.75
C ILE A 55 0.11 3.83 24.11
N HIS A 56 -1.09 3.61 23.56
CA HIS A 56 -2.24 4.48 23.85
C HIS A 56 -2.71 4.37 25.30
N ARG A 57 -2.54 3.21 25.94
CA ARG A 57 -2.87 3.05 27.36
C ARG A 57 -2.05 4.01 28.23
N LEU A 58 -0.73 4.03 28.02
CA LEU A 58 0.17 4.94 28.73
C LEU A 58 -0.19 6.39 28.41
N ARG A 59 -0.38 6.74 27.13
CA ARG A 59 -0.74 8.09 26.71
C ARG A 59 -2.01 8.60 27.36
N HIS A 60 -3.06 7.79 27.43
CA HIS A 60 -4.33 8.18 28.06
C HIS A 60 -4.22 8.27 29.58
N ALA A 61 -3.56 7.30 30.23
CA ALA A 61 -3.39 7.30 31.68
C ALA A 61 -2.58 8.51 32.17
N LYS A 62 -1.55 8.91 31.41
CA LYS A 62 -0.64 10.00 31.77
C LYS A 62 -1.01 11.34 31.11
N LYS A 63 -2.03 11.39 30.26
CA LYS A 63 -2.45 12.58 29.48
C LYS A 63 -1.32 13.15 28.60
N TYR A 64 -0.49 12.26 28.03
CA TYR A 64 0.57 12.64 27.10
C TYR A 64 0.00 13.11 25.77
N SER A 65 0.78 13.91 25.04
CA SER A 65 0.39 14.43 23.72
C SER A 65 0.05 13.33 22.72
N GLY A 66 -0.88 13.63 21.82
CA GLY A 66 -1.27 12.75 20.73
C GLY A 66 -0.49 13.01 19.45
N MET A 67 -0.53 12.07 18.53
CA MET A 67 0.06 12.19 17.20
C MET A 67 -1.02 12.01 16.14
N HIS A 68 -1.00 12.84 15.10
CA HIS A 68 -1.78 12.60 13.89
C HIS A 68 -1.11 11.53 13.03
N ALA A 69 -1.73 10.35 12.96
CA ALA A 69 -1.22 9.20 12.21
C ALA A 69 -1.56 9.31 10.71
N THR A 70 -1.13 10.39 10.05
CA THR A 70 -1.50 10.70 8.65
C THR A 70 -0.42 10.37 7.62
N ILE A 71 0.78 10.00 8.06
CA ILE A 71 1.97 9.92 7.20
C ILE A 71 1.85 8.83 6.12
N CYS A 72 1.50 7.60 6.51
CA CYS A 72 1.54 6.47 5.57
C CYS A 72 0.20 6.19 4.88
N VAL A 73 -0.92 6.43 5.51
CA VAL A 73 -2.19 5.78 5.14
C VAL A 73 -3.32 6.73 4.82
N THR A 74 -3.42 7.85 5.51
CA THR A 74 -4.65 8.65 5.49
C THR A 74 -4.95 9.25 4.11
N SER A 75 -3.96 9.80 3.41
CA SER A 75 -4.16 10.37 2.07
C SER A 75 -4.67 9.33 1.07
N ALA A 76 -4.10 8.13 1.14
CA ALA A 76 -4.49 7.06 0.25
C ALA A 76 -5.86 6.45 0.61
N TRP A 77 -6.16 6.33 1.91
CA TRP A 77 -7.50 5.91 2.34
C TRP A 77 -8.56 6.93 1.95
N ASN A 78 -8.26 8.21 2.07
CA ASN A 78 -9.18 9.27 1.63
C ASN A 78 -9.46 9.18 0.13
N GLY A 79 -8.42 8.98 -0.70
CA GLY A 79 -8.60 8.76 -2.13
C GLY A 79 -9.41 7.50 -2.45
N PHE A 80 -9.14 6.40 -1.75
CA PHE A 80 -9.90 5.17 -1.92
C PHE A 80 -11.37 5.33 -1.49
N ILE A 81 -11.61 5.93 -0.33
CA ILE A 81 -12.96 6.17 0.21
C ILE A 81 -13.73 7.15 -0.70
N ALA A 82 -13.07 8.16 -1.26
CA ALA A 82 -13.70 9.08 -2.21
C ALA A 82 -14.24 8.36 -3.45
N GLY A 83 -13.54 7.31 -3.92
CA GLY A 83 -13.99 6.52 -5.07
C GLY A 83 -14.92 5.36 -4.74
N THR A 84 -14.95 4.88 -3.49
CA THR A 84 -15.66 3.65 -3.12
C THR A 84 -16.66 3.81 -1.97
N GLY A 85 -16.72 4.98 -1.35
CA GLY A 85 -17.60 5.29 -0.21
C GLY A 85 -17.13 4.70 1.13
N ARG A 86 -16.28 3.70 1.13
CA ARG A 86 -15.76 3.05 2.36
C ARG A 86 -14.42 2.38 2.13
N LEU A 87 -13.65 2.18 3.20
CA LEU A 87 -12.43 1.40 3.16
C LEU A 87 -12.78 -0.10 3.29
N ALA A 88 -12.81 -0.79 2.17
CA ALA A 88 -13.06 -2.23 2.09
C ALA A 88 -12.23 -2.84 0.96
N GLY A 89 -11.96 -4.14 1.03
CA GLY A 89 -11.23 -4.88 0.01
C GLY A 89 -11.64 -6.36 0.01
N ALA A 90 -11.27 -7.07 -1.04
CA ALA A 90 -11.45 -8.51 -1.15
C ALA A 90 -10.55 -9.26 -0.15
N ASP A 91 -10.95 -10.44 0.26
CA ASP A 91 -10.15 -11.31 1.14
C ASP A 91 -8.86 -11.72 0.41
N PRO A 92 -7.67 -11.51 1.00
CA PRO A 92 -6.41 -11.90 0.37
C PRO A 92 -6.31 -13.39 0.00
N ARG A 93 -7.07 -14.26 0.67
CA ARG A 93 -7.13 -15.70 0.35
C ARG A 93 -7.76 -15.99 -1.01
N GLU A 94 -8.61 -15.10 -1.51
CA GLU A 94 -9.21 -15.20 -2.85
C GLU A 94 -8.18 -15.09 -3.97
N MET A 95 -7.00 -14.54 -3.70
CA MET A 95 -5.89 -14.52 -4.65
C MET A 95 -5.56 -15.90 -5.22
N ALA A 96 -5.71 -16.96 -4.41
CA ALA A 96 -5.46 -18.33 -4.85
C ALA A 96 -6.45 -18.82 -5.93
N GLN A 97 -7.57 -18.12 -6.13
CA GLN A 97 -8.62 -18.43 -7.09
C GLN A 97 -8.56 -17.56 -8.36
N ALA A 98 -7.62 -16.62 -8.42
CA ALA A 98 -7.47 -15.71 -9.55
C ALA A 98 -6.72 -16.36 -10.71
N ASP A 99 -6.99 -15.90 -11.93
CA ASP A 99 -6.29 -16.29 -13.17
C ASP A 99 -5.29 -15.18 -13.59
N CYS A 100 -5.46 -13.94 -13.07
CA CYS A 100 -4.49 -12.86 -13.16
C CYS A 100 -4.35 -12.19 -11.79
N LEU A 101 -3.11 -11.93 -11.39
CA LEU A 101 -2.76 -11.28 -10.13
C LEU A 101 -1.97 -10.02 -10.44
N VAL A 102 -2.52 -8.87 -10.08
CA VAL A 102 -1.85 -7.57 -10.20
C VAL A 102 -1.33 -7.17 -8.82
N ILE A 103 -0.01 -7.11 -8.67
CA ILE A 103 0.68 -6.67 -7.46
C ILE A 103 1.25 -5.28 -7.73
N TRP A 104 0.65 -4.24 -7.15
CA TRP A 104 0.94 -2.85 -7.47
C TRP A 104 1.44 -2.07 -6.27
N GLY A 105 2.66 -1.53 -6.37
CA GLY A 105 3.27 -0.65 -5.37
C GLY A 105 3.60 -1.35 -4.04
N THR A 106 3.88 -2.64 -4.06
CA THR A 106 4.25 -3.41 -2.87
C THR A 106 5.24 -4.53 -3.21
N ASN A 107 6.16 -4.81 -2.30
CA ASN A 107 7.15 -5.90 -2.44
C ASN A 107 6.84 -7.05 -1.48
N PRO A 108 5.83 -7.88 -1.76
CA PRO A 108 5.39 -8.93 -0.84
C PRO A 108 6.41 -10.04 -0.62
N VAL A 109 7.33 -10.29 -1.52
CA VAL A 109 8.42 -11.26 -1.29
C VAL A 109 9.16 -10.94 0.00
N ASN A 110 9.41 -9.66 0.28
CA ASN A 110 10.15 -9.24 1.47
C ASN A 110 9.26 -8.80 2.65
N THR A 111 7.99 -8.49 2.41
CA THR A 111 7.19 -7.77 3.41
C THR A 111 5.79 -8.35 3.67
N GLN A 112 5.31 -9.21 2.78
CA GLN A 112 3.96 -9.80 2.86
C GLN A 112 4.00 -11.23 2.28
N VAL A 113 4.79 -12.10 2.87
CA VAL A 113 5.08 -13.45 2.37
C VAL A 113 3.81 -14.24 2.03
N ASN A 114 2.75 -14.12 2.83
CA ASN A 114 1.48 -14.80 2.59
C ASN A 114 0.83 -14.39 1.26
N VAL A 115 1.01 -13.14 0.80
CA VAL A 115 0.54 -12.69 -0.53
C VAL A 115 1.21 -13.53 -1.62
N MET A 116 2.53 -13.74 -1.52
CA MET A 116 3.26 -14.57 -2.48
C MET A 116 2.92 -16.05 -2.37
N THR A 117 2.55 -16.54 -1.20
CA THR A 117 2.04 -17.90 -1.02
C THR A 117 0.77 -18.11 -1.83
N HIS A 118 -0.20 -17.19 -1.72
CA HIS A 118 -1.44 -17.26 -2.51
C HIS A 118 -1.20 -17.07 -4.01
N ALA A 119 -0.33 -16.13 -4.40
CA ALA A 119 0.03 -15.90 -5.79
C ALA A 119 0.70 -17.11 -6.42
N SER A 120 1.63 -17.75 -5.70
CA SER A 120 2.29 -18.97 -6.15
C SER A 120 1.32 -20.16 -6.25
N SER A 121 0.35 -20.23 -5.34
CA SER A 121 -0.72 -21.24 -5.38
C SER A 121 -1.58 -21.07 -6.64
N ALA A 122 -2.03 -19.85 -6.93
CA ALA A 122 -2.79 -19.55 -8.15
C ALA A 122 -2.01 -19.93 -9.41
N ARG A 123 -0.73 -19.54 -9.48
CA ARG A 123 0.13 -19.92 -10.63
C ARG A 123 0.24 -21.44 -10.79
N LYS A 124 0.49 -22.18 -9.72
CA LYS A 124 0.67 -23.65 -9.77
C LYS A 124 -0.61 -24.39 -10.10
N GLN A 125 -1.75 -23.94 -9.58
CA GLN A 125 -3.02 -24.68 -9.69
C GLN A 125 -3.83 -24.25 -10.90
N ARG A 126 -3.68 -23.00 -11.36
CA ARG A 126 -4.54 -22.37 -12.37
C ARG A 126 -3.76 -21.80 -13.56
N GLY A 127 -2.44 -21.76 -13.51
CA GLY A 127 -1.64 -21.08 -14.53
C GLY A 127 -1.75 -19.56 -14.49
N ALA A 128 -2.10 -19.00 -13.32
CA ALA A 128 -2.32 -17.56 -13.17
C ALA A 128 -1.10 -16.72 -13.56
N THR A 129 -1.34 -15.66 -14.33
CA THR A 129 -0.33 -14.66 -14.67
C THR A 129 -0.12 -13.69 -13.53
N ILE A 130 1.12 -13.38 -13.18
CA ILE A 130 1.47 -12.40 -12.15
C ILE A 130 2.03 -11.14 -12.82
N VAL A 131 1.35 -10.02 -12.64
CA VAL A 131 1.80 -8.69 -13.05
C VAL A 131 2.33 -7.96 -11.83
N HIS A 132 3.48 -7.34 -11.94
CA HIS A 132 4.03 -6.48 -10.89
C HIS A 132 4.29 -5.08 -11.40
N ILE A 133 3.82 -4.09 -10.66
CA ILE A 133 3.97 -2.66 -10.97
C ILE A 133 4.65 -2.00 -9.78
N ASP A 134 5.83 -1.41 -9.99
CA ASP A 134 6.57 -0.73 -8.93
C ASP A 134 7.55 0.27 -9.53
N THR A 135 8.16 1.11 -8.70
CA THR A 135 9.12 2.13 -9.10
C THR A 135 10.54 1.60 -9.35
N TYR A 136 10.80 0.36 -8.99
CA TYR A 136 12.08 -0.32 -9.26
C TYR A 136 11.88 -1.84 -9.32
N ARG A 137 12.79 -2.53 -10.00
CA ARG A 137 12.76 -4.01 -10.14
C ARG A 137 13.24 -4.68 -8.84
N ASN A 138 12.31 -4.94 -7.93
CA ASN A 138 12.54 -5.62 -6.65
C ASN A 138 12.41 -7.15 -6.77
N ASP A 139 12.48 -7.87 -5.63
CA ASP A 139 12.39 -9.34 -5.63
C ASP A 139 11.02 -9.89 -6.06
N THR A 140 9.96 -9.13 -5.87
CA THR A 140 8.63 -9.48 -6.40
C THR A 140 8.60 -9.38 -7.91
N ALA A 141 9.27 -8.38 -8.50
CA ALA A 141 9.38 -8.24 -9.94
C ALA A 141 10.10 -9.42 -10.61
N LYS A 142 11.03 -10.07 -9.91
CA LYS A 142 11.71 -11.30 -10.41
C LYS A 142 10.78 -12.51 -10.50
N GLN A 143 9.65 -12.46 -9.77
CA GLN A 143 8.63 -13.51 -9.75
C GLN A 143 7.45 -13.21 -10.71
N ALA A 144 7.39 -12.02 -11.28
CA ALA A 144 6.32 -11.60 -12.18
C ALA A 144 6.57 -12.05 -13.62
N ASP A 145 5.48 -12.30 -14.33
CA ASP A 145 5.49 -12.60 -15.77
C ASP A 145 5.56 -11.30 -16.59
N LEU A 146 4.93 -10.24 -16.07
CA LEU A 146 4.98 -8.88 -16.61
C LEU A 146 5.38 -7.91 -15.52
N PHE A 147 6.37 -7.07 -15.76
CA PHE A 147 6.81 -6.03 -14.86
C PHE A 147 6.75 -4.65 -15.53
N LEU A 148 5.98 -3.74 -14.94
CA LEU A 148 5.87 -2.35 -15.37
C LEU A 148 6.61 -1.45 -14.37
N CYS A 149 7.68 -0.78 -14.82
CA CYS A 149 8.46 0.13 -14.01
C CYS A 149 7.91 1.55 -14.16
N VAL A 150 7.17 2.02 -13.17
CA VAL A 150 6.52 3.34 -13.19
C VAL A 150 7.39 4.38 -12.49
N ARG A 151 7.50 5.60 -13.05
CA ARG A 151 8.13 6.72 -12.35
C ARG A 151 7.38 7.02 -11.05
N PRO A 152 8.09 7.32 -9.93
CA PRO A 152 7.43 7.65 -8.66
C PRO A 152 6.36 8.74 -8.80
N GLY A 153 5.15 8.48 -8.26
CA GLY A 153 4.05 9.44 -8.27
C GLY A 153 3.24 9.50 -9.56
N THR A 154 3.49 8.61 -10.53
CA THR A 154 2.80 8.62 -11.83
C THR A 154 1.86 7.43 -12.05
N ASP A 155 1.60 6.66 -11.01
CA ASP A 155 0.68 5.50 -11.03
C ASP A 155 -0.71 5.85 -11.55
N GLY A 156 -1.20 7.05 -11.22
CA GLY A 156 -2.48 7.55 -11.71
C GLY A 156 -2.55 7.67 -13.24
N ALA A 157 -1.46 8.07 -13.89
CA ALA A 157 -1.40 8.15 -15.35
C ALA A 157 -1.49 6.76 -15.99
N LEU A 158 -0.74 5.78 -15.45
CA LEU A 158 -0.83 4.40 -15.87
C LEU A 158 -2.25 3.85 -15.70
N ALA A 159 -2.86 4.06 -14.53
CA ALA A 159 -4.22 3.60 -14.26
C ALA A 159 -5.26 4.23 -15.21
N CYS A 160 -5.15 5.54 -15.52
CA CYS A 160 -6.03 6.20 -16.47
C CYS A 160 -5.92 5.61 -17.88
N ALA A 161 -4.70 5.32 -18.35
CA ALA A 161 -4.52 4.73 -19.67
C ALA A 161 -5.05 3.29 -19.73
N VAL A 162 -4.88 2.52 -18.69
CA VAL A 162 -5.49 1.17 -18.60
C VAL A 162 -7.02 1.28 -18.70
N MET A 163 -7.64 2.17 -17.93
CA MET A 163 -9.08 2.37 -17.98
C MET A 163 -9.54 2.90 -19.36
N HIS A 164 -8.76 3.80 -19.99
CA HIS A 164 -9.02 4.26 -21.36
C HIS A 164 -9.11 3.08 -22.34
N ILE A 165 -8.12 2.17 -22.30
CA ILE A 165 -8.10 0.98 -23.17
C ILE A 165 -9.31 0.08 -22.90
N LEU A 166 -9.65 -0.15 -21.62
CA LEU A 166 -10.81 -0.96 -21.27
C LEU A 166 -12.12 -0.42 -21.86
N PHE A 167 -12.29 0.91 -21.86
CA PHE A 167 -13.45 1.54 -22.52
C PHE A 167 -13.34 1.51 -24.04
N ARG A 168 -12.19 1.85 -24.60
CA ARG A 168 -11.94 1.89 -26.05
C ARG A 168 -12.21 0.55 -26.72
N ASP A 169 -11.73 -0.52 -26.10
CA ASP A 169 -11.77 -1.88 -26.67
C ASP A 169 -13.03 -2.68 -26.24
N GLY A 170 -13.96 -2.04 -25.53
CA GLY A 170 -15.21 -2.68 -25.09
C GLY A 170 -15.03 -3.73 -23.98
N LEU A 171 -13.90 -3.68 -23.27
CA LEU A 171 -13.58 -4.60 -22.17
C LEU A 171 -14.14 -4.14 -20.80
N ALA A 172 -14.62 -2.90 -20.71
CA ALA A 172 -15.24 -2.38 -19.50
C ALA A 172 -16.61 -3.04 -19.26
N ASN A 173 -16.85 -3.48 -18.04
CA ASN A 173 -18.16 -4.02 -17.64
C ASN A 173 -19.16 -2.89 -17.43
N ARG A 174 -19.83 -2.47 -18.51
CA ARG A 174 -20.75 -1.34 -18.50
C ARG A 174 -21.97 -1.58 -17.61
N GLU A 175 -22.51 -2.80 -17.57
CA GLU A 175 -23.64 -3.15 -16.70
C GLU A 175 -23.26 -2.96 -15.21
N TYR A 176 -22.06 -3.39 -14.83
CA TYR A 176 -21.58 -3.18 -13.47
C TYR A 176 -21.41 -1.69 -13.16
N LEU A 177 -20.81 -0.93 -14.07
CA LEU A 177 -20.59 0.50 -13.90
C LEU A 177 -21.91 1.26 -13.75
N GLU A 178 -22.90 1.01 -14.59
CA GLU A 178 -24.22 1.62 -14.51
C GLU A 178 -24.96 1.30 -13.20
N LYS A 179 -24.80 0.07 -12.70
CA LYS A 179 -25.52 -0.39 -11.53
C LYS A 179 -24.89 0.06 -10.20
N TYR A 180 -23.58 0.18 -10.15
CA TYR A 180 -22.83 0.32 -8.89
C TYR A 180 -21.96 1.57 -8.79
N THR A 181 -21.95 2.43 -9.81
CA THR A 181 -21.22 3.70 -9.80
C THR A 181 -22.15 4.88 -10.08
N ASP A 182 -21.73 6.08 -9.68
CA ASP A 182 -22.55 7.29 -9.77
C ASP A 182 -22.32 8.10 -11.05
N CYS A 183 -21.17 7.97 -11.72
CA CYS A 183 -20.83 8.79 -12.88
C CYS A 183 -20.00 8.06 -13.97
N PRO A 184 -20.46 6.90 -14.50
CA PRO A 184 -19.69 6.14 -15.46
C PRO A 184 -19.44 6.84 -16.78
N ALA A 185 -20.38 7.65 -17.25
CA ALA A 185 -20.26 8.39 -18.51
C ALA A 185 -19.24 9.54 -18.40
N GLU A 186 -19.21 10.24 -17.29
CA GLU A 186 -18.24 11.29 -16.99
C GLU A 186 -16.83 10.72 -16.87
N LEU A 187 -16.69 9.55 -16.23
CA LEU A 187 -15.43 8.84 -16.16
C LEU A 187 -14.92 8.48 -17.57
N GLU A 188 -15.74 7.86 -18.40
CA GLU A 188 -15.37 7.53 -19.78
C GLU A 188 -14.98 8.78 -20.58
N LYS A 189 -15.73 9.88 -20.41
CA LYS A 189 -15.41 11.17 -21.05
C LYS A 189 -14.06 11.72 -20.58
N HIS A 190 -13.78 11.65 -19.28
CA HIS A 190 -12.50 12.07 -18.68
C HIS A 190 -11.32 11.27 -19.23
N LEU A 191 -11.52 10.02 -19.54
CA LEU A 191 -10.47 9.12 -19.99
C LEU A 191 -10.16 9.19 -21.48
N ARG A 192 -10.94 9.89 -22.30
CA ARG A 192 -10.81 9.89 -23.78
C ARG A 192 -9.44 10.27 -24.31
N ASP A 193 -8.78 11.21 -23.64
CA ASP A 193 -7.45 11.73 -24.00
C ASP A 193 -6.30 11.09 -23.19
N LYS A 194 -6.59 10.13 -22.33
CA LYS A 194 -5.61 9.44 -21.51
C LYS A 194 -5.08 8.20 -22.22
N THR A 195 -4.50 8.42 -23.41
CA THR A 195 -4.00 7.32 -24.26
C THR A 195 -2.76 6.63 -23.67
N PRO A 196 -2.40 5.44 -24.17
CA PRO A 196 -1.15 4.78 -23.76
C PRO A 196 0.08 5.68 -23.95
N GLU A 197 0.15 6.44 -25.06
CA GLU A 197 1.26 7.34 -25.36
C GLU A 197 1.31 8.53 -24.38
N TRP A 198 0.13 9.07 -24.01
CA TRP A 198 0.04 10.09 -22.97
C TRP A 198 0.59 9.55 -21.64
N ALA A 199 0.23 8.35 -21.27
CA ALA A 199 0.72 7.73 -20.03
C ALA A 199 2.19 7.36 -20.09
N GLU A 200 2.70 6.90 -21.23
CA GLU A 200 4.12 6.62 -21.45
C GLU A 200 4.96 7.88 -21.21
N ALA A 201 4.56 9.01 -21.78
CA ALA A 201 5.27 10.28 -21.60
C ALA A 201 5.40 10.68 -20.11
N ILE A 202 4.39 10.39 -19.30
CA ILE A 202 4.34 10.71 -17.88
C ILE A 202 5.02 9.64 -17.03
N SER A 203 4.62 8.37 -17.19
CA SER A 203 5.01 7.27 -16.32
C SER A 203 6.33 6.61 -16.71
N GLY A 204 6.74 6.74 -17.98
CA GLY A 204 7.89 6.05 -18.54
C GLY A 204 7.64 4.57 -18.85
N VAL A 205 6.42 4.07 -18.66
CA VAL A 205 6.03 2.71 -19.06
C VAL A 205 5.71 2.74 -20.56
N PRO A 206 6.33 1.88 -21.39
CA PRO A 206 6.07 1.85 -22.83
C PRO A 206 4.59 1.64 -23.15
N ALA A 207 4.05 2.36 -24.12
CA ALA A 207 2.65 2.25 -24.55
C ALA A 207 2.25 0.80 -24.89
N ALA A 208 3.14 0.05 -25.53
CA ALA A 208 2.92 -1.37 -25.85
C ALA A 208 2.74 -2.26 -24.60
N ASP A 209 3.46 -1.96 -23.52
CA ASP A 209 3.34 -2.69 -22.26
C ASP A 209 2.04 -2.30 -21.53
N ILE A 210 1.61 -1.04 -21.65
CA ILE A 210 0.32 -0.58 -21.12
C ILE A 210 -0.83 -1.29 -21.85
N GLU A 211 -0.77 -1.38 -23.17
CA GLU A 211 -1.73 -2.13 -24.01
C GLU A 211 -1.80 -3.61 -23.59
N THR A 212 -0.65 -4.24 -23.43
CA THR A 212 -0.55 -5.64 -23.01
C THR A 212 -1.18 -5.86 -21.63
N PHE A 213 -0.88 -4.98 -20.69
CA PHE A 213 -1.43 -5.06 -19.34
C PHE A 213 -2.94 -4.83 -19.30
N ALA A 214 -3.43 -3.84 -20.02
CA ALA A 214 -4.86 -3.53 -20.07
C ALA A 214 -5.68 -4.68 -20.68
N LYS A 215 -5.21 -5.25 -21.76
CA LYS A 215 -5.85 -6.44 -22.38
C LYS A 215 -5.84 -7.63 -21.45
N LEU A 216 -4.70 -7.91 -20.81
CA LEU A 216 -4.60 -9.00 -19.83
C LEU A 216 -5.65 -8.86 -18.71
N VAL A 217 -5.81 -7.65 -18.15
CA VAL A 217 -6.80 -7.40 -17.10
C VAL A 217 -8.23 -7.48 -17.63
N GLY A 218 -8.50 -6.91 -18.81
CA GLY A 218 -9.84 -6.85 -19.40
C GLY A 218 -10.37 -8.19 -19.93
N GLU A 219 -9.48 -9.03 -20.43
CA GLU A 219 -9.83 -10.34 -21.00
C GLU A 219 -9.83 -11.46 -19.96
N THR A 220 -9.23 -11.25 -18.78
CA THR A 220 -9.16 -12.27 -17.73
C THR A 220 -10.36 -12.16 -16.78
N PRO A 221 -11.25 -13.16 -16.73
CA PRO A 221 -12.48 -13.08 -15.93
C PRO A 221 -12.24 -12.97 -14.42
N LYS A 222 -11.15 -13.52 -13.90
CA LYS A 222 -10.81 -13.54 -12.48
C LYS A 222 -9.48 -12.86 -12.23
N THR A 223 -9.52 -11.54 -12.22
CA THR A 223 -8.35 -10.72 -11.88
C THR A 223 -8.44 -10.25 -10.43
N TYR A 224 -7.38 -10.45 -9.66
CA TYR A 224 -7.23 -9.92 -8.31
C TYR A 224 -6.13 -8.86 -8.28
N ALA A 225 -6.48 -7.64 -7.89
CA ALA A 225 -5.52 -6.56 -7.72
C ALA A 225 -5.15 -6.34 -6.25
N ARG A 226 -3.88 -6.54 -5.92
CA ARG A 226 -3.29 -6.17 -4.63
C ARG A 226 -2.56 -4.85 -4.79
N VAL A 227 -3.22 -3.77 -4.43
CA VAL A 227 -2.69 -2.42 -4.61
C VAL A 227 -2.25 -1.84 -3.28
N THR A 228 -1.10 -1.17 -3.26
CA THR A 228 -0.75 -0.22 -2.22
C THR A 228 -0.56 1.15 -2.85
N THR A 229 -0.72 2.18 -2.06
CA THR A 229 -0.59 3.54 -2.53
C THR A 229 0.52 4.23 -1.77
N ALA A 230 1.36 5.00 -2.47
CA ALA A 230 2.43 5.80 -1.88
C ALA A 230 3.34 5.00 -0.92
N GLY A 231 3.76 3.81 -1.34
CA GLY A 231 4.62 2.94 -0.54
C GLY A 231 3.92 2.27 0.64
N ARG A 232 2.62 2.37 0.72
CA ARG A 232 1.81 1.80 1.77
C ARG A 232 1.43 0.35 1.52
N LYS A 233 1.40 -0.39 2.61
CA LYS A 233 1.03 -1.79 2.65
C LYS A 233 -0.25 -1.97 3.44
N TYR A 234 -1.14 -2.69 2.88
CA TYR A 234 -2.39 -3.09 3.52
C TYR A 234 -2.30 -4.50 4.05
#